data_213ac9150debb56abf529fd6dc44de67
#
_entry.id   213ac9150debb56abf529fd6dc44de67
#
_cell.length_a   1.000
_cell.length_b   1.000
_cell.length_c   1.000
_cell.angle_alpha   90.00
_cell.angle_beta   90.00
_cell.angle_gamma   90.00
#
_symmetry.space_group_name_H-M   'P 1'
#
loop_
_entity.id
_entity.type
_entity.pdbx_description
1 polymer ?
#
loop_
_entity_poly.entity_id
_entity_poly.type
_entity_poly.pdbx_seq_one_letter_code
_entity_poly.pdbx_strand_id
1 'polypeptide(L)'
;MALFERDHVNVLVTGGAGYIGGHMVLALLDAGRRPVVFDNLSTGFRWSVPDGVPLVVGDVGDHELVLQTLTAHRIDAIVHFAAKLVVPESVADPLGYYLNNTVKSRALLAAAVAAGVGTFVFSSTAAVYGNASGQPIGEDAPLSPLSPYGSSKQLTEVMLRDVAAAHPMRYAVLRYFNVAGADPAMRHGQSTANATHLIKVAVQTALGMRSHMEVYGSDYPTRDGTCIRDYIHVGDLVAAHMQALDHLSEGGESLVVNCGYGHGYSVSEVIDTVRKVSGRPIEARVAPRRAGDPVAIVADSSRIRSRLGWEPRYDDLTKIVEHTLRWETMLRERNFRF
;
A
#
# COMPACT_ATOMS: atom_id res chain seq x y z
N MET A 1 25.79 0.00 -35.14
CA MET A 1 25.76 -0.11 -33.66
C MET A 1 24.31 0.10 -33.25
N ALA A 2 23.60 -1.01 -32.97
CA ALA A 2 22.15 -1.00 -32.77
C ALA A 2 21.82 -0.25 -31.50
N LEU A 3 21.00 0.79 -31.61
CA LEU A 3 20.26 1.40 -30.50
C LEU A 3 19.30 0.30 -30.00
N PHE A 4 19.67 -0.35 -28.89
CA PHE A 4 18.80 -1.31 -28.23
C PHE A 4 17.55 -0.60 -27.76
N GLU A 5 16.42 -1.00 -28.31
CA GLU A 5 15.08 -0.78 -27.77
C GLU A 5 15.05 -1.29 -26.31
N ARG A 6 15.31 -0.39 -25.35
CA ARG A 6 15.10 -0.63 -23.91
C ARG A 6 13.67 -0.30 -23.50
N ASP A 7 12.70 -0.59 -24.34
CA ASP A 7 11.32 -0.12 -24.14
C ASP A 7 10.45 -1.03 -23.26
N HIS A 8 10.96 -2.15 -22.72
CA HIS A 8 10.11 -3.06 -21.94
C HIS A 8 10.83 -3.58 -20.69
N VAL A 9 10.70 -2.83 -19.58
CA VAL A 9 11.05 -3.33 -18.25
C VAL A 9 10.01 -4.36 -17.82
N ASN A 10 10.41 -5.61 -17.59
CA ASN A 10 9.57 -6.67 -17.05
C ASN A 10 9.52 -6.53 -15.53
N VAL A 11 8.32 -6.36 -14.97
CA VAL A 11 8.13 -6.05 -13.56
C VAL A 11 7.36 -7.16 -12.85
N LEU A 12 7.97 -7.76 -11.82
CA LEU A 12 7.25 -8.65 -10.92
C LEU A 12 6.49 -7.82 -9.89
N VAL A 13 5.17 -7.98 -9.83
CA VAL A 13 4.31 -7.35 -8.82
C VAL A 13 3.87 -8.43 -7.84
N THR A 14 4.51 -8.50 -6.67
CA THR A 14 4.07 -9.43 -5.62
C THR A 14 2.89 -8.84 -4.86
N GLY A 15 1.89 -9.66 -4.55
CA GLY A 15 0.61 -9.15 -4.04
C GLY A 15 -0.21 -8.41 -5.12
N GLY A 16 0.06 -8.70 -6.41
CA GLY A 16 -0.55 -8.03 -7.55
C GLY A 16 -2.02 -8.36 -7.77
N ALA A 17 -2.57 -9.37 -7.12
CA ALA A 17 -4.01 -9.66 -7.09
C ALA A 17 -4.74 -8.94 -5.94
N GLY A 18 -4.01 -8.19 -5.09
CA GLY A 18 -4.53 -7.40 -3.98
C GLY A 18 -4.89 -5.97 -4.38
N TYR A 19 -5.34 -5.17 -3.39
CA TYR A 19 -5.84 -3.81 -3.61
C TYR A 19 -4.80 -2.88 -4.27
N ILE A 20 -3.66 -2.63 -3.62
CA ILE A 20 -2.66 -1.68 -4.13
C ILE A 20 -1.90 -2.31 -5.31
N GLY A 21 -1.53 -3.59 -5.18
CA GLY A 21 -0.81 -4.31 -6.24
C GLY A 21 -1.57 -4.38 -7.56
N GLY A 22 -2.89 -4.60 -7.53
CA GLY A 22 -3.72 -4.59 -8.73
C GLY A 22 -3.78 -3.23 -9.42
N HIS A 23 -3.81 -2.12 -8.66
CA HIS A 23 -3.67 -0.78 -9.25
C HIS A 23 -2.28 -0.57 -9.87
N MET A 24 -1.22 -1.12 -9.26
CA MET A 24 0.13 -1.09 -9.85
C MET A 24 0.19 -1.87 -11.17
N VAL A 25 -0.45 -3.03 -11.23
CA VAL A 25 -0.55 -3.81 -12.47
C VAL A 25 -1.24 -3.00 -13.57
N LEU A 26 -2.35 -2.34 -13.26
CA LEU A 26 -3.06 -1.48 -14.22
C LEU A 26 -2.17 -0.30 -14.68
N ALA A 27 -1.46 0.36 -13.77
CA ALA A 27 -0.59 1.47 -14.11
C ALA A 27 0.59 1.04 -15.00
N LEU A 28 1.16 -0.15 -14.77
CA LEU A 28 2.20 -0.72 -15.62
C LEU A 28 1.67 -1.01 -17.03
N LEU A 29 0.47 -1.58 -17.16
CA LEU A 29 -0.17 -1.82 -18.44
C LEU A 29 -0.49 -0.51 -19.19
N ASP A 30 -1.05 0.49 -18.47
CA ASP A 30 -1.35 1.81 -19.03
C ASP A 30 -0.07 2.52 -19.54
N ALA A 31 1.09 2.22 -18.95
CA ALA A 31 2.42 2.70 -19.38
C ALA A 31 3.09 1.79 -20.42
N GLY A 32 2.40 0.78 -20.96
CA GLY A 32 2.95 -0.16 -21.97
C GLY A 32 4.00 -1.12 -21.43
N ARG A 33 4.12 -1.27 -20.10
CA ARG A 33 5.06 -2.21 -19.47
C ARG A 33 4.47 -3.61 -19.34
N ARG A 34 5.32 -4.59 -19.02
CA ARG A 34 4.95 -5.99 -18.89
C ARG A 34 4.95 -6.45 -17.43
N PRO A 35 3.82 -6.31 -16.70
CA PRO A 35 3.72 -6.87 -15.36
C PRO A 35 3.59 -8.38 -15.39
N VAL A 36 4.20 -9.04 -14.39
CA VAL A 36 3.93 -10.42 -13.99
C VAL A 36 3.43 -10.38 -12.56
N VAL A 37 2.27 -10.95 -12.29
CA VAL A 37 1.69 -11.02 -10.95
C VAL A 37 2.17 -12.27 -10.24
N PHE A 38 2.63 -12.10 -9.00
CA PHE A 38 2.96 -13.19 -8.08
C PHE A 38 2.13 -13.03 -6.81
N ASP A 39 1.20 -13.94 -6.55
CA ASP A 39 0.25 -13.81 -5.45
C ASP A 39 -0.19 -15.19 -4.95
N ASN A 40 -0.33 -15.38 -3.63
CA ASN A 40 -0.83 -16.62 -3.07
C ASN A 40 -2.37 -16.66 -2.95
N LEU A 41 -3.03 -15.59 -3.36
CA LEU A 41 -4.49 -15.42 -3.35
C LEU A 41 -5.14 -15.56 -1.97
N SER A 42 -4.37 -15.34 -0.90
CA SER A 42 -4.91 -15.39 0.48
C SER A 42 -5.89 -14.26 0.79
N THR A 43 -5.66 -13.09 0.19
CA THR A 43 -6.53 -11.90 0.31
C THR A 43 -6.75 -11.21 -1.03
N GLY A 44 -5.97 -11.56 -2.03
CA GLY A 44 -6.11 -11.15 -3.42
C GLY A 44 -7.10 -12.02 -4.18
N PHE A 45 -7.54 -11.55 -5.34
CA PHE A 45 -8.56 -12.21 -6.14
C PHE A 45 -8.05 -12.47 -7.55
N ARG A 46 -8.17 -13.71 -8.03
CA ARG A 46 -7.80 -14.07 -9.41
C ARG A 46 -8.50 -13.19 -10.45
N TRP A 47 -9.77 -12.85 -10.22
CA TRP A 47 -10.55 -12.00 -11.13
C TRP A 47 -10.07 -10.55 -11.19
N SER A 48 -9.25 -10.10 -10.24
CA SER A 48 -8.68 -8.75 -10.24
C SER A 48 -7.46 -8.60 -11.13
N VAL A 49 -6.89 -9.70 -11.58
CA VAL A 49 -5.74 -9.70 -12.51
C VAL A 49 -6.29 -9.57 -13.95
N PRO A 50 -5.88 -8.54 -14.70
CA PRO A 50 -6.37 -8.34 -16.06
C PRO A 50 -6.02 -9.51 -17.00
N ASP A 51 -6.92 -9.78 -17.96
CA ASP A 51 -6.69 -10.79 -18.96
C ASP A 51 -5.38 -10.55 -19.72
N GLY A 52 -4.64 -11.63 -19.97
CA GLY A 52 -3.33 -11.58 -20.65
C GLY A 52 -2.15 -11.23 -19.74
N VAL A 53 -2.36 -10.86 -18.47
CA VAL A 53 -1.28 -10.69 -17.50
C VAL A 53 -0.93 -12.05 -16.87
N PRO A 54 0.35 -12.47 -16.94
CA PRO A 54 0.76 -13.72 -16.29
C PRO A 54 0.52 -13.65 -14.77
N LEU A 55 -0.17 -14.66 -14.23
CA LEU A 55 -0.38 -14.85 -12.80
C LEU A 55 0.30 -16.13 -12.34
N VAL A 56 1.34 -16.00 -11.53
CA VAL A 56 1.95 -17.11 -10.81
C VAL A 56 1.34 -17.19 -9.41
N VAL A 57 0.64 -18.28 -9.14
CA VAL A 57 0.04 -18.52 -7.81
C VAL A 57 1.07 -19.22 -6.92
N GLY A 58 1.57 -18.49 -5.92
CA GLY A 58 2.61 -18.99 -5.04
C GLY A 58 2.89 -18.09 -3.85
N ASP A 59 3.64 -18.59 -2.89
CA ASP A 59 4.08 -17.86 -1.70
C ASP A 59 5.47 -17.24 -1.95
N VAL A 60 5.65 -15.96 -1.64
CA VAL A 60 6.94 -15.26 -1.81
C VAL A 60 8.07 -15.85 -0.95
N GLY A 61 7.74 -16.68 0.02
CA GLY A 61 8.69 -17.47 0.80
C GLY A 61 9.22 -18.73 0.08
N ASP A 62 8.58 -19.14 -1.01
CA ASP A 62 9.08 -20.24 -1.86
C ASP A 62 10.19 -19.72 -2.79
N HIS A 63 11.42 -19.81 -2.29
CA HIS A 63 12.61 -19.32 -2.99
C HIS A 63 12.75 -19.91 -4.40
N GLU A 64 12.50 -21.19 -4.57
CA GLU A 64 12.69 -21.90 -5.86
C GLU A 64 11.64 -21.42 -6.87
N LEU A 65 10.37 -21.35 -6.49
CA LEU A 65 9.31 -20.87 -7.36
C LEU A 65 9.52 -19.40 -7.73
N VAL A 66 9.96 -18.57 -6.79
CA VAL A 66 10.29 -17.16 -7.05
C VAL A 66 11.45 -17.06 -8.02
N LEU A 67 12.56 -17.79 -7.80
CA LEU A 67 13.73 -17.77 -8.68
C LEU A 67 13.39 -18.24 -10.10
N GLN A 68 12.61 -19.31 -10.23
CA GLN A 68 12.12 -19.80 -11.52
C GLN A 68 11.26 -18.73 -12.22
N THR A 69 10.38 -18.05 -11.48
CA THR A 69 9.53 -16.99 -12.04
C THR A 69 10.36 -15.81 -12.54
N LEU A 70 11.32 -15.34 -11.74
CA LEU A 70 12.21 -14.23 -12.08
C LEU A 70 12.99 -14.54 -13.37
N THR A 71 13.52 -15.76 -13.49
CA THR A 71 14.31 -16.19 -14.64
C THR A 71 13.44 -16.41 -15.88
N ALA A 72 12.32 -17.12 -15.76
CA ALA A 72 11.44 -17.45 -16.88
C ALA A 72 10.83 -16.20 -17.54
N HIS A 73 10.49 -15.20 -16.73
CA HIS A 73 9.91 -13.94 -17.21
C HIS A 73 10.94 -12.83 -17.42
N ARG A 74 12.24 -13.12 -17.22
CA ARG A 74 13.35 -12.14 -17.35
C ARG A 74 13.04 -10.84 -16.60
N ILE A 75 12.74 -10.97 -15.31
CA ILE A 75 12.32 -9.84 -14.48
C ILE A 75 13.50 -8.90 -14.22
N ASP A 76 13.32 -7.62 -14.54
CA ASP A 76 14.29 -6.55 -14.33
C ASP A 76 14.07 -5.85 -12.97
N ALA A 77 12.80 -5.78 -12.54
CA ALA A 77 12.40 -5.06 -11.33
C ALA A 77 11.31 -5.80 -10.55
N ILE A 78 11.33 -5.63 -9.23
CA ILE A 78 10.28 -6.13 -8.32
C ILE A 78 9.60 -4.96 -7.65
N VAL A 79 8.25 -4.97 -7.62
CA VAL A 79 7.45 -4.11 -6.75
C VAL A 79 6.74 -4.99 -5.74
N HIS A 80 7.10 -4.85 -4.46
CA HIS A 80 6.73 -5.80 -3.40
C HIS A 80 5.61 -5.25 -2.52
N PHE A 81 4.37 -5.74 -2.75
CA PHE A 81 3.19 -5.43 -1.93
C PHE A 81 2.74 -6.59 -1.04
N ALA A 82 3.14 -7.84 -1.35
CA ALA A 82 2.69 -9.02 -0.62
C ALA A 82 3.06 -8.93 0.88
N ALA A 83 2.06 -8.77 1.74
CA ALA A 83 2.24 -8.71 3.19
C ALA A 83 0.90 -8.87 3.92
N LYS A 84 0.93 -9.33 5.18
CA LYS A 84 -0.15 -9.11 6.15
C LYS A 84 -0.09 -7.68 6.68
N LEU A 85 -1.26 -7.02 6.91
CA LEU A 85 -1.32 -5.58 7.19
C LEU A 85 -2.22 -5.18 8.38
N VAL A 86 -2.91 -6.13 9.01
CA VAL A 86 -3.88 -5.85 10.07
C VAL A 86 -3.17 -5.70 11.41
N VAL A 87 -3.05 -4.46 11.91
CA VAL A 87 -2.28 -4.15 13.13
C VAL A 87 -2.76 -4.95 14.35
N PRO A 88 -4.08 -5.01 14.70
CA PRO A 88 -4.55 -5.83 15.82
C PRO A 88 -4.22 -7.32 15.66
N GLU A 89 -4.31 -7.87 14.46
CA GLU A 89 -3.91 -9.26 14.18
C GLU A 89 -2.42 -9.46 14.45
N SER A 90 -1.58 -8.48 14.10
CA SER A 90 -0.13 -8.56 14.35
C SER A 90 0.22 -8.64 15.84
N VAL A 91 -0.59 -8.00 16.69
CA VAL A 91 -0.41 -8.06 18.15
C VAL A 91 -0.85 -9.42 18.69
N ALA A 92 -1.89 -10.00 18.13
CA ALA A 92 -2.39 -11.32 18.53
C ALA A 92 -1.49 -12.48 18.02
N ASP A 93 -0.92 -12.36 16.81
CA ASP A 93 -0.01 -13.35 16.20
C ASP A 93 1.29 -12.70 15.70
N PRO A 94 2.19 -12.26 16.59
CA PRO A 94 3.43 -11.58 16.19
C PRO A 94 4.37 -12.47 15.38
N LEU A 95 4.49 -13.75 15.72
CA LEU A 95 5.39 -14.68 15.02
C LEU A 95 4.90 -14.97 13.59
N GLY A 96 3.59 -15.10 13.39
CA GLY A 96 2.99 -15.22 12.05
C GLY A 96 3.23 -13.99 11.20
N TYR A 97 3.24 -12.78 11.79
CA TYR A 97 3.58 -11.55 11.07
C TYR A 97 5.06 -11.47 10.71
N TYR A 98 5.98 -11.79 11.61
CA TYR A 98 7.41 -11.87 11.28
C TYR A 98 7.69 -12.94 10.23
N LEU A 99 7.08 -14.11 10.35
CA LEU A 99 7.22 -15.14 9.33
C LEU A 99 6.76 -14.62 7.96
N ASN A 100 5.54 -14.07 7.89
CA ASN A 100 4.95 -13.64 6.61
C ASN A 100 5.65 -12.42 6.01
N ASN A 101 5.91 -11.37 6.81
CA ASN A 101 6.39 -10.10 6.27
C ASN A 101 7.92 -10.00 6.23
N THR A 102 8.64 -10.63 7.18
CA THR A 102 10.08 -10.51 7.27
C THR A 102 10.80 -11.73 6.68
N VAL A 103 10.46 -12.93 7.16
CA VAL A 103 11.18 -14.15 6.73
C VAL A 103 10.90 -14.45 5.26
N LYS A 104 9.66 -14.33 4.80
CA LYS A 104 9.32 -14.56 3.38
C LYS A 104 9.87 -13.44 2.48
N SER A 105 9.90 -12.18 2.93
CA SER A 105 10.57 -11.10 2.18
C SER A 105 12.08 -11.34 2.07
N ARG A 106 12.72 -11.92 3.09
CA ARG A 106 14.13 -12.35 3.00
C ARG A 106 14.31 -13.41 1.91
N ALA A 107 13.40 -14.38 1.79
CA ALA A 107 13.48 -15.40 0.73
C ALA A 107 13.32 -14.77 -0.67
N LEU A 108 12.37 -13.83 -0.82
CA LEU A 108 12.20 -13.06 -2.07
C LEU A 108 13.47 -12.28 -2.43
N LEU A 109 14.09 -11.60 -1.47
CA LEU A 109 15.34 -10.86 -1.69
C LEU A 109 16.49 -11.77 -2.08
N ALA A 110 16.61 -12.95 -1.45
CA ALA A 110 17.63 -13.93 -1.81
C ALA A 110 17.46 -14.43 -3.26
N ALA A 111 16.23 -14.71 -3.68
CA ALA A 111 15.91 -15.10 -5.06
C ALA A 111 16.19 -13.94 -6.04
N ALA A 112 15.85 -12.70 -5.67
CA ALA A 112 16.13 -11.50 -6.47
C ALA A 112 17.64 -11.31 -6.71
N VAL A 113 18.45 -11.46 -5.67
CA VAL A 113 19.92 -11.40 -5.78
C VAL A 113 20.44 -12.53 -6.68
N ALA A 114 19.97 -13.76 -6.48
CA ALA A 114 20.39 -14.92 -7.30
C ALA A 114 20.02 -14.77 -8.79
N ALA A 115 18.88 -14.14 -9.07
CA ALA A 115 18.43 -13.86 -10.44
C ALA A 115 19.07 -12.59 -11.05
N GLY A 116 19.84 -11.81 -10.29
CA GLY A 116 20.46 -10.58 -10.76
C GLY A 116 19.48 -9.41 -10.95
N VAL A 117 18.33 -9.39 -10.24
CA VAL A 117 17.35 -8.30 -10.30
C VAL A 117 17.98 -7.03 -9.74
N GLY A 118 18.05 -5.98 -10.57
CA GLY A 118 18.75 -4.73 -10.22
C GLY A 118 17.89 -3.68 -9.52
N THR A 119 16.56 -3.84 -9.52
CA THR A 119 15.62 -2.82 -9.00
C THR A 119 14.59 -3.43 -8.08
N PHE A 120 14.43 -2.84 -6.88
CA PHE A 120 13.45 -3.29 -5.89
C PHE A 120 12.67 -2.11 -5.29
N VAL A 121 11.36 -2.06 -5.52
CA VAL A 121 10.47 -1.07 -4.91
C VAL A 121 9.68 -1.73 -3.79
N PHE A 122 9.81 -1.21 -2.59
CA PHE A 122 9.19 -1.78 -1.38
C PHE A 122 8.07 -0.90 -0.83
N SER A 123 6.92 -1.50 -0.71
CA SER A 123 5.73 -0.94 -0.09
C SER A 123 5.85 -1.05 1.43
N SER A 124 6.39 0.00 2.08
CA SER A 124 6.52 0.13 3.53
C SER A 124 5.32 0.87 4.14
N THR A 125 5.44 1.42 5.32
CA THR A 125 4.31 1.99 6.08
C THR A 125 4.75 3.09 7.03
N ALA A 126 3.88 4.07 7.31
CA ALA A 126 4.05 5.04 8.38
C ALA A 126 4.08 4.39 9.79
N ALA A 127 3.59 3.15 9.94
CA ALA A 127 3.62 2.43 11.22
C ALA A 127 5.04 2.16 11.75
N VAL A 128 6.08 2.32 10.93
CA VAL A 128 7.49 2.22 11.35
C VAL A 128 7.90 3.36 12.30
N TYR A 129 7.22 4.51 12.25
CA TYR A 129 7.51 5.67 13.08
C TYR A 129 6.94 5.55 14.51
N GLY A 130 5.92 4.73 14.71
CA GLY A 130 5.22 4.64 16.00
C GLY A 130 4.60 5.97 16.44
N ASN A 131 4.88 6.38 17.70
CA ASN A 131 4.46 7.66 18.24
C ASN A 131 5.53 8.74 17.98
N ALA A 132 5.76 9.09 16.73
CA ALA A 132 6.70 10.15 16.40
C ALA A 132 6.25 11.48 17.01
N SER A 133 7.18 12.20 17.65
CA SER A 133 6.96 13.56 18.13
C SER A 133 7.06 14.54 16.95
N GLY A 134 6.08 15.42 16.85
CA GLY A 134 6.01 16.41 15.77
C GLY A 134 5.23 15.93 14.56
N GLN A 135 4.58 16.88 13.92
CA GLN A 135 3.78 16.68 12.70
C GLN A 135 4.01 17.88 11.77
N PRO A 136 4.20 17.68 10.47
CA PRO A 136 4.31 16.41 9.72
C PRO A 136 5.57 15.60 10.05
N ILE A 137 5.52 14.27 9.83
CA ILE A 137 6.64 13.35 10.09
C ILE A 137 7.53 13.24 8.86
N GLY A 138 8.81 13.62 8.99
CA GLY A 138 9.83 13.43 7.94
C GLY A 138 10.50 12.05 8.02
N GLU A 139 11.17 11.65 6.93
CA GLU A 139 11.81 10.33 6.81
C GLU A 139 12.97 10.11 7.77
N ASP A 140 13.56 11.19 8.28
CA ASP A 140 14.68 11.15 9.24
C ASP A 140 14.20 11.02 10.71
N ALA A 141 12.88 11.02 10.94
CA ALA A 141 12.32 10.75 12.25
C ALA A 141 12.74 9.35 12.76
N PRO A 142 12.99 9.20 14.07
CA PRO A 142 13.33 7.91 14.65
C PRO A 142 12.27 6.85 14.35
N LEU A 143 12.72 5.64 14.01
CA LEU A 143 11.85 4.49 13.79
C LEU A 143 11.64 3.74 15.11
N SER A 144 10.43 3.75 15.62
CA SER A 144 10.04 3.10 16.87
C SER A 144 8.64 2.49 16.76
N PRO A 145 8.47 1.44 15.93
CA PRO A 145 7.17 0.85 15.67
C PRO A 145 6.52 0.31 16.95
N LEU A 146 5.21 0.52 17.10
CA LEU A 146 4.42 0.08 18.24
C LEU A 146 3.75 -1.28 18.04
N SER A 147 3.92 -1.89 16.90
CA SER A 147 3.27 -3.17 16.56
C SER A 147 4.22 -4.09 15.80
N PRO A 148 4.02 -5.43 15.91
CA PRO A 148 4.76 -6.39 15.09
C PRO A 148 4.63 -6.16 13.60
N TYR A 149 3.51 -5.63 13.12
CA TYR A 149 3.36 -5.19 11.73
C TYR A 149 4.39 -4.11 11.36
N GLY A 150 4.44 -3.01 12.12
CA GLY A 150 5.42 -1.94 11.88
C GLY A 150 6.87 -2.45 11.98
N SER A 151 7.18 -3.25 13.00
CA SER A 151 8.51 -3.86 13.18
C SER A 151 8.87 -4.77 12.00
N SER A 152 7.95 -5.59 11.49
CA SER A 152 8.21 -6.48 10.36
C SER A 152 8.54 -5.72 9.07
N LYS A 153 7.89 -4.57 8.85
CA LYS A 153 8.18 -3.68 7.71
C LYS A 153 9.54 -3.00 7.88
N GLN A 154 9.85 -2.48 9.07
CA GLN A 154 11.16 -1.89 9.37
C GLN A 154 12.31 -2.88 9.16
N LEU A 155 12.16 -4.12 9.60
CA LEU A 155 13.18 -5.17 9.37
C LEU A 155 13.41 -5.45 7.87
N THR A 156 12.38 -5.36 7.05
CA THR A 156 12.53 -5.49 5.59
C THR A 156 13.27 -4.29 4.99
N GLU A 157 13.04 -3.07 5.48
CA GLU A 157 13.83 -1.88 5.07
C GLU A 157 15.32 -2.06 5.42
N VAL A 158 15.63 -2.62 6.61
CA VAL A 158 17.02 -2.92 7.02
C VAL A 158 17.65 -3.94 6.06
N MET A 159 16.96 -5.04 5.76
CA MET A 159 17.46 -6.06 4.83
C MET A 159 17.73 -5.47 3.43
N LEU A 160 16.84 -4.62 2.91
CA LEU A 160 17.03 -3.97 1.61
C LEU A 160 18.28 -3.11 1.57
N ARG A 161 18.49 -2.29 2.61
CA ARG A 161 19.70 -1.45 2.73
C ARG A 161 20.97 -2.32 2.72
N ASP A 162 20.98 -3.38 3.51
CA ASP A 162 22.15 -4.23 3.68
C ASP A 162 22.43 -5.06 2.41
N VAL A 163 21.37 -5.52 1.70
CA VAL A 163 21.49 -6.19 0.39
C VAL A 163 22.04 -5.22 -0.67
N ALA A 164 21.54 -3.99 -0.71
CA ALA A 164 22.02 -2.99 -1.68
C ALA A 164 23.48 -2.55 -1.42
N ALA A 165 23.95 -2.65 -0.19
CA ALA A 165 25.36 -2.41 0.14
C ALA A 165 26.28 -3.55 -0.33
N ALA A 166 25.76 -4.80 -0.43
CA ALA A 166 26.52 -5.99 -0.77
C ALA A 166 26.39 -6.43 -2.23
N HIS A 167 25.33 -6.01 -2.93
CA HIS A 167 24.98 -6.46 -4.27
C HIS A 167 24.58 -5.28 -5.17
N PRO A 168 24.69 -5.40 -6.52
CA PRO A 168 24.31 -4.36 -7.47
C PRO A 168 22.78 -4.22 -7.60
N MET A 169 22.09 -4.00 -6.48
CA MET A 169 20.68 -3.77 -6.39
C MET A 169 20.40 -2.35 -5.88
N ARG A 170 19.47 -1.64 -6.50
CA ARG A 170 18.95 -0.36 -6.02
C ARG A 170 17.54 -0.54 -5.51
N TYR A 171 17.17 0.24 -4.50
CA TYR A 171 15.85 0.13 -3.91
C TYR A 171 15.19 1.48 -3.67
N ALA A 172 13.86 1.47 -3.69
CA ALA A 172 13.04 2.55 -3.17
C ALA A 172 12.10 1.99 -2.10
N VAL A 173 12.08 2.63 -0.95
CA VAL A 173 11.13 2.37 0.14
C VAL A 173 10.11 3.49 0.16
N LEU A 174 8.83 3.16 0.00
CA LEU A 174 7.74 4.11 0.14
C LEU A 174 7.02 3.84 1.46
N ARG A 175 7.15 4.76 2.42
CA ARG A 175 6.42 4.75 3.69
C ARG A 175 5.12 5.51 3.51
N TYR A 176 4.05 4.79 3.19
CA TYR A 176 2.76 5.43 2.96
C TYR A 176 1.85 5.39 4.18
N PHE A 177 0.87 6.28 4.17
CA PHE A 177 -0.08 6.51 5.24
C PHE A 177 -1.39 5.77 4.97
N ASN A 178 -2.55 6.38 5.12
CA ASN A 178 -3.82 5.67 4.98
C ASN A 178 -4.30 5.66 3.53
N VAL A 179 -4.23 4.51 2.86
CA VAL A 179 -4.63 4.37 1.46
C VAL A 179 -6.13 4.16 1.34
N ALA A 180 -6.76 4.89 0.41
CA ALA A 180 -8.18 4.77 0.11
C ALA A 180 -8.48 5.12 -1.36
N GLY A 181 -9.73 5.04 -1.77
CA GLY A 181 -10.15 5.29 -3.15
C GLY A 181 -10.21 4.02 -4.00
N ALA A 182 -10.47 4.22 -5.28
CA ALA A 182 -10.50 3.19 -6.31
C ALA A 182 -10.08 3.79 -7.66
N ASP A 183 -9.81 2.95 -8.66
CA ASP A 183 -9.56 3.41 -10.02
C ASP A 183 -10.73 4.27 -10.52
N PRO A 184 -10.50 5.49 -11.02
CA PRO A 184 -11.58 6.36 -11.51
C PRO A 184 -12.44 5.74 -12.62
N ALA A 185 -11.86 4.83 -13.42
CA ALA A 185 -12.56 4.06 -14.44
C ALA A 185 -13.23 2.79 -13.88
N MET A 186 -13.19 2.58 -12.54
CA MET A 186 -13.79 1.42 -11.87
C MET A 186 -13.25 0.06 -12.34
N ARG A 187 -12.02 0.00 -12.81
CA ARG A 187 -11.35 -1.25 -13.19
C ARG A 187 -10.91 -2.05 -11.96
N HIS A 188 -10.53 -1.35 -10.87
CA HIS A 188 -10.05 -1.97 -9.64
C HIS A 188 -10.31 -1.10 -8.40
N GLY A 189 -10.42 -1.75 -7.24
CA GLY A 189 -10.59 -1.11 -5.93
C GLY A 189 -10.48 -2.11 -4.79
N GLN A 190 -10.59 -1.62 -3.56
CA GLN A 190 -10.45 -2.46 -2.36
C GLN A 190 -11.61 -3.43 -2.22
N SER A 191 -11.36 -4.73 -2.47
CA SER A 191 -12.36 -5.79 -2.45
C SER A 191 -12.22 -6.76 -1.28
N THR A 192 -11.16 -6.63 -0.47
CA THR A 192 -10.88 -7.50 0.67
C THR A 192 -12.08 -7.57 1.62
N ALA A 193 -12.52 -8.79 1.92
CA ALA A 193 -13.56 -9.04 2.90
C ALA A 193 -13.11 -8.57 4.30
N ASN A 194 -14.04 -8.12 5.13
CA ASN A 194 -13.80 -7.69 6.51
C ASN A 194 -12.70 -6.61 6.67
N ALA A 195 -12.47 -5.80 5.62
CA ALA A 195 -11.52 -4.70 5.70
C ALA A 195 -11.89 -3.72 6.83
N THR A 196 -10.85 -3.24 7.52
CA THR A 196 -10.96 -2.36 8.69
C THR A 196 -10.64 -0.89 8.39
N HIS A 197 -10.38 -0.57 7.13
CA HIS A 197 -10.03 0.78 6.69
C HIS A 197 -11.22 1.74 6.84
N LEU A 198 -11.02 2.87 7.50
CA LEU A 198 -12.08 3.78 7.92
C LEU A 198 -13.04 4.17 6.78
N ILE A 199 -12.51 4.67 5.66
CA ILE A 199 -13.34 5.13 4.53
C ILE A 199 -14.20 3.98 3.96
N LYS A 200 -13.62 2.78 3.79
CA LYS A 200 -14.38 1.60 3.33
C LYS A 200 -15.48 1.21 4.33
N VAL A 201 -15.17 1.17 5.64
CA VAL A 201 -16.14 0.85 6.69
C VAL A 201 -17.27 1.88 6.70
N ALA A 202 -16.96 3.17 6.63
CA ALA A 202 -17.95 4.25 6.61
C ALA A 202 -18.87 4.16 5.36
N VAL A 203 -18.28 3.90 4.19
CA VAL A 203 -19.03 3.71 2.93
C VAL A 203 -19.93 2.47 3.01
N GLN A 204 -19.43 1.34 3.51
CA GLN A 204 -20.24 0.13 3.71
C GLN A 204 -21.40 0.36 4.69
N THR A 205 -21.17 1.16 5.74
CA THR A 205 -22.23 1.54 6.70
C THR A 205 -23.27 2.43 6.01
N ALA A 206 -22.85 3.43 5.23
CA ALA A 206 -23.78 4.26 4.46
C ALA A 206 -24.60 3.45 3.43
N LEU A 207 -24.02 2.41 2.83
CA LEU A 207 -24.71 1.51 1.91
C LEU A 207 -25.61 0.48 2.61
N GLY A 208 -25.67 0.46 3.94
CA GLY A 208 -26.46 -0.48 4.73
C GLY A 208 -25.88 -1.92 4.73
N MET A 209 -24.61 -2.08 4.33
CA MET A 209 -23.90 -3.37 4.40
C MET A 209 -23.43 -3.68 5.83
N ARG A 210 -23.33 -2.65 6.68
CA ARG A 210 -23.06 -2.71 8.11
C ARG A 210 -24.13 -1.94 8.87
N SER A 211 -24.54 -2.44 10.03
CA SER A 211 -25.54 -1.76 10.87
C SER A 211 -24.99 -0.48 11.50
N HIS A 212 -23.71 -0.45 11.82
CA HIS A 212 -23.02 0.69 12.42
C HIS A 212 -21.51 0.58 12.18
N MET A 213 -20.80 1.65 12.51
CA MET A 213 -19.35 1.67 12.63
C MET A 213 -18.92 2.16 14.01
N GLU A 214 -17.71 1.80 14.43
CA GLU A 214 -17.14 2.26 15.69
C GLU A 214 -16.15 3.42 15.46
N VAL A 215 -16.22 4.43 16.36
CA VAL A 215 -15.26 5.53 16.47
C VAL A 215 -14.44 5.30 17.74
N TYR A 216 -13.17 4.93 17.55
CA TYR A 216 -12.30 4.53 18.67
C TYR A 216 -11.66 5.74 19.35
N GLY A 217 -12.28 6.20 20.43
CA GLY A 217 -11.93 7.40 21.19
C GLY A 217 -12.56 8.67 20.64
N SER A 218 -13.04 9.51 21.55
CA SER A 218 -13.63 10.82 21.26
C SER A 218 -13.06 11.93 22.16
N ASP A 219 -11.94 11.64 22.81
CA ASP A 219 -11.28 12.45 23.82
C ASP A 219 -9.80 12.73 23.50
N TYR A 220 -9.38 12.55 22.22
CA TYR A 220 -8.05 12.94 21.78
C TYR A 220 -7.87 14.46 21.79
N PRO A 221 -6.66 14.99 22.05
CA PRO A 221 -6.38 16.42 22.00
C PRO A 221 -6.32 16.95 20.56
N THR A 222 -7.42 16.81 19.84
CA THR A 222 -7.63 17.23 18.46
C THR A 222 -8.86 18.14 18.36
N ARG A 223 -9.11 18.73 17.18
CA ARG A 223 -10.20 19.69 16.98
C ARG A 223 -11.61 19.15 17.26
N ASP A 224 -11.82 17.85 17.17
CA ASP A 224 -13.13 17.19 17.37
C ASP A 224 -13.07 15.97 18.30
N GLY A 225 -11.92 15.76 18.95
CA GLY A 225 -11.71 14.66 19.89
C GLY A 225 -11.39 13.33 19.22
N THR A 226 -11.37 13.23 17.87
CA THR A 226 -11.03 11.99 17.16
C THR A 226 -9.62 12.07 16.56
N CYS A 227 -8.98 10.91 16.33
CA CYS A 227 -7.61 10.86 15.80
C CYS A 227 -7.53 11.37 14.35
N ILE A 228 -6.35 11.91 13.98
CA ILE A 228 -6.09 12.49 12.65
C ILE A 228 -5.19 11.57 11.84
N ARG A 229 -5.54 11.35 10.56
CA ARG A 229 -4.77 10.54 9.62
C ARG A 229 -4.63 11.24 8.27
N ASP A 230 -3.48 11.05 7.63
CA ASP A 230 -3.24 11.45 6.25
C ASP A 230 -3.79 10.35 5.33
N TYR A 231 -4.75 10.71 4.48
CA TYR A 231 -5.39 9.77 3.54
C TYR A 231 -4.89 10.05 2.14
N ILE A 232 -4.28 9.04 1.52
CA ILE A 232 -3.78 9.10 0.16
C ILE A 232 -4.66 8.26 -0.77
N HIS A 233 -5.00 8.81 -1.94
CA HIS A 233 -5.69 8.07 -2.99
C HIS A 233 -4.78 6.99 -3.57
N VAL A 234 -5.30 5.78 -3.78
CA VAL A 234 -4.52 4.65 -4.30
C VAL A 234 -3.86 4.94 -5.64
N GLY A 235 -4.51 5.73 -6.51
CA GLY A 235 -3.94 6.16 -7.79
C GLY A 235 -2.69 7.03 -7.64
N ASP A 236 -2.69 7.95 -6.68
CA ASP A 236 -1.52 8.81 -6.39
C ASP A 236 -0.40 8.02 -5.72
N LEU A 237 -0.74 7.06 -4.85
CA LEU A 237 0.24 6.15 -4.28
C LEU A 237 0.92 5.30 -5.36
N VAL A 238 0.15 4.76 -6.29
CA VAL A 238 0.70 3.95 -7.40
C VAL A 238 1.53 4.81 -8.35
N ALA A 239 1.12 6.06 -8.62
CA ALA A 239 1.95 7.01 -9.38
C ALA A 239 3.31 7.23 -8.70
N ALA A 240 3.36 7.33 -7.36
CA ALA A 240 4.61 7.40 -6.61
C ALA A 240 5.48 6.15 -6.78
N HIS A 241 4.88 4.95 -6.77
CA HIS A 241 5.61 3.69 -7.03
C HIS A 241 6.15 3.62 -8.46
N MET A 242 5.37 4.10 -9.45
CA MET A 242 5.83 4.18 -10.85
C MET A 242 7.03 5.12 -10.99
N GLN A 243 6.95 6.32 -10.40
CA GLN A 243 8.06 7.28 -10.44
C GLN A 243 9.31 6.76 -9.70
N ALA A 244 9.14 6.04 -8.58
CA ALA A 244 10.25 5.40 -7.90
C ALA A 244 10.90 4.29 -8.76
N LEU A 245 10.08 3.49 -9.45
CA LEU A 245 10.54 2.48 -10.38
C LEU A 245 11.32 3.12 -11.55
N ASP A 246 10.82 4.20 -12.12
CA ASP A 246 11.46 4.94 -13.22
C ASP A 246 12.81 5.51 -12.76
N HIS A 247 12.82 6.21 -11.63
CA HIS A 247 14.04 6.78 -11.04
C HIS A 247 15.14 5.72 -10.88
N LEU A 248 14.82 4.56 -10.32
CA LEU A 248 15.81 3.48 -10.14
C LEU A 248 16.25 2.86 -11.48
N SER A 249 15.31 2.67 -12.41
CA SER A 249 15.59 2.09 -13.73
C SER A 249 16.50 2.99 -14.59
N GLU A 250 16.39 4.30 -14.40
CA GLU A 250 17.24 5.32 -15.04
C GLU A 250 18.60 5.51 -14.35
N GLY A 251 18.87 4.73 -13.32
CA GLY A 251 20.16 4.74 -12.63
C GLY A 251 20.21 5.64 -11.39
N GLY A 252 19.07 6.14 -10.94
CA GLY A 252 18.96 6.93 -9.71
C GLY A 252 19.39 6.14 -8.46
N GLU A 253 19.78 6.87 -7.43
CA GLU A 253 20.21 6.29 -6.15
C GLU A 253 19.05 5.67 -5.38
N SER A 254 19.37 4.67 -4.54
CA SER A 254 18.41 4.12 -3.57
C SER A 254 17.86 5.21 -2.67
N LEU A 255 16.56 5.13 -2.34
CA LEU A 255 15.90 6.18 -1.56
C LEU A 255 14.81 5.62 -0.63
N VAL A 256 14.52 6.40 0.41
CA VAL A 256 13.39 6.21 1.30
C VAL A 256 12.56 7.49 1.28
N VAL A 257 11.26 7.37 1.01
CA VAL A 257 10.35 8.53 0.91
C VAL A 257 9.01 8.25 1.61
N ASN A 258 8.47 9.28 2.21
CA ASN A 258 7.09 9.29 2.69
C ASN A 258 6.11 9.53 1.55
N CYS A 259 4.97 8.86 1.60
CA CYS A 259 3.94 8.97 0.60
C CYS A 259 2.60 9.29 1.26
N GLY A 260 2.25 10.56 1.32
CA GLY A 260 1.04 11.15 1.88
C GLY A 260 0.86 12.56 1.34
N TYR A 261 -0.21 13.24 1.71
CA TYR A 261 -0.50 14.58 1.17
C TYR A 261 0.10 15.71 2.00
N GLY A 262 0.51 15.45 3.24
CA GLY A 262 1.07 16.44 4.14
C GLY A 262 0.01 17.16 5.00
N HIS A 263 -1.22 16.70 4.96
CA HIS A 263 -2.31 17.14 5.82
C HIS A 263 -3.20 15.97 6.21
N GLY A 264 -3.96 16.13 7.29
CA GLY A 264 -4.74 15.02 7.83
C GLY A 264 -6.20 15.39 8.07
N TYR A 265 -7.03 14.37 8.00
CA TYR A 265 -8.45 14.44 8.34
C TYR A 265 -8.72 13.62 9.61
N SER A 266 -9.61 14.12 10.43
CA SER A 266 -10.10 13.41 11.61
C SER A 266 -11.10 12.30 11.20
N VAL A 267 -11.37 11.37 12.13
CA VAL A 267 -12.39 10.33 11.90
C VAL A 267 -13.76 10.95 11.65
N SER A 268 -14.13 12.00 12.42
CA SER A 268 -15.41 12.69 12.25
C SER A 268 -15.53 13.36 10.88
N GLU A 269 -14.48 14.05 10.42
CA GLU A 269 -14.47 14.67 9.08
C GLU A 269 -14.62 13.66 7.95
N VAL A 270 -14.03 12.48 8.09
CA VAL A 270 -14.22 11.38 7.13
C VAL A 270 -15.67 10.91 7.12
N ILE A 271 -16.27 10.69 8.29
CA ILE A 271 -17.67 10.26 8.40
C ILE A 271 -18.62 11.31 7.79
N ASP A 272 -18.40 12.58 8.08
CA ASP A 272 -19.23 13.67 7.55
C ASP A 272 -19.10 13.81 6.03
N THR A 273 -17.88 13.61 5.50
CA THR A 273 -17.66 13.58 4.05
C THR A 273 -18.40 12.40 3.41
N VAL A 274 -18.37 11.21 4.02
CA VAL A 274 -19.13 10.05 3.49
C VAL A 274 -20.63 10.30 3.57
N ARG A 275 -21.15 10.89 4.65
CA ARG A 275 -22.57 11.29 4.75
C ARG A 275 -22.97 12.25 3.64
N LYS A 276 -22.16 13.28 3.40
CA LYS A 276 -22.38 14.28 2.36
C LYS A 276 -22.37 13.66 0.95
N VAL A 277 -21.36 12.85 0.64
CA VAL A 277 -21.18 12.24 -0.70
C VAL A 277 -22.25 11.18 -0.97
N SER A 278 -22.58 10.35 0.01
CA SER A 278 -23.57 9.27 -0.17
C SER A 278 -25.01 9.74 -0.07
N GLY A 279 -25.27 10.90 0.54
CA GLY A 279 -26.62 11.37 0.90
C GLY A 279 -27.32 10.47 1.92
N ARG A 280 -26.60 9.64 2.68
CA ARG A 280 -27.14 8.61 3.58
C ARG A 280 -26.65 8.79 5.02
N PRO A 281 -27.47 8.46 6.03
CA PRO A 281 -27.04 8.47 7.42
C PRO A 281 -26.01 7.37 7.67
N ILE A 282 -25.10 7.63 8.62
CA ILE A 282 -24.15 6.66 9.16
C ILE A 282 -24.37 6.57 10.66
N GLU A 283 -24.70 5.40 11.14
CA GLU A 283 -24.72 5.09 12.57
C GLU A 283 -23.28 4.92 13.05
N ALA A 284 -22.78 5.89 13.81
CA ALA A 284 -21.43 5.88 14.38
C ALA A 284 -21.52 5.79 15.92
N ARG A 285 -20.85 4.81 16.52
CA ARG A 285 -20.86 4.57 17.97
C ARG A 285 -19.46 4.78 18.53
N VAL A 286 -19.37 5.54 19.61
CA VAL A 286 -18.09 5.75 20.30
C VAL A 286 -17.70 4.47 21.03
N ALA A 287 -16.47 4.04 20.83
CA ALA A 287 -15.82 2.91 21.49
C ALA A 287 -14.55 3.39 22.22
N PRO A 288 -14.03 2.64 23.19
CA PRO A 288 -12.76 2.96 23.85
C PRO A 288 -11.62 3.14 22.84
N ARG A 289 -10.63 3.96 23.16
CA ARG A 289 -9.41 4.12 22.35
C ARG A 289 -8.75 2.77 22.10
N ARG A 290 -8.23 2.56 20.89
CA ARG A 290 -7.36 1.43 20.61
C ARG A 290 -5.98 1.65 21.26
N ALA A 291 -5.45 0.63 21.91
CA ALA A 291 -4.10 0.70 22.45
C ALA A 291 -3.08 0.96 21.34
N GLY A 292 -2.22 1.94 21.53
CA GLY A 292 -1.18 2.28 20.58
C GLY A 292 -1.62 3.13 19.38
N ASP A 293 -2.89 3.58 19.33
CA ASP A 293 -3.32 4.50 18.27
C ASP A 293 -2.77 5.92 18.52
N PRO A 294 -1.94 6.48 17.63
CA PRO A 294 -1.40 7.82 17.80
C PRO A 294 -2.49 8.90 17.58
N VAL A 295 -2.31 10.04 18.24
CA VAL A 295 -3.22 11.21 18.15
C VAL A 295 -3.33 11.70 16.69
N ALA A 296 -2.21 11.87 16.03
CA ALA A 296 -2.11 12.29 14.64
C ALA A 296 -0.94 11.61 13.94
N ILE A 297 -1.12 11.25 12.67
CA ILE A 297 -0.05 10.78 11.79
C ILE A 297 -0.24 11.42 10.42
N VAL A 298 0.67 12.36 10.06
CA VAL A 298 0.66 13.12 8.82
C VAL A 298 2.06 13.11 8.21
N ALA A 299 2.17 12.92 6.90
CA ALA A 299 3.44 12.85 6.18
C ALA A 299 4.09 14.23 6.00
N ASP A 300 5.40 14.32 6.11
CA ASP A 300 6.15 15.30 5.34
C ASP A 300 6.48 14.69 3.97
N SER A 301 5.89 15.23 2.93
CA SER A 301 6.05 14.75 1.54
C SER A 301 7.06 15.56 0.73
N SER A 302 7.86 16.41 1.37
CA SER A 302 8.82 17.28 0.70
C SER A 302 9.87 16.48 -0.08
N ARG A 303 10.33 15.36 0.49
CA ARG A 303 11.36 14.50 -0.10
C ARG A 303 10.89 13.81 -1.37
N ILE A 304 9.69 13.22 -1.37
CA ILE A 304 9.17 12.55 -2.58
C ILE A 304 8.92 13.57 -3.70
N ARG A 305 8.41 14.76 -3.38
CA ARG A 305 8.19 15.85 -4.36
C ARG A 305 9.51 16.31 -4.97
N SER A 306 10.53 16.55 -4.16
CA SER A 306 11.84 17.05 -4.64
C SER A 306 12.67 15.98 -5.36
N ARG A 307 12.61 14.71 -4.94
CA ARG A 307 13.45 13.65 -5.50
C ARG A 307 12.83 12.95 -6.70
N LEU A 308 11.50 12.82 -6.73
CA LEU A 308 10.77 12.09 -7.77
C LEU A 308 9.87 12.99 -8.63
N GLY A 309 9.71 14.28 -8.28
CA GLY A 309 8.75 15.16 -8.97
C GLY A 309 7.30 14.73 -8.77
N TRP A 310 7.00 14.03 -7.67
CA TRP A 310 5.66 13.51 -7.42
C TRP A 310 4.65 14.63 -7.17
N GLU A 311 3.60 14.64 -7.97
CA GLU A 311 2.47 15.57 -7.87
C GLU A 311 1.16 14.77 -7.76
N PRO A 312 0.43 14.90 -6.62
CA PRO A 312 -0.84 14.20 -6.45
C PRO A 312 -1.93 14.78 -7.35
N ARG A 313 -2.82 13.92 -7.85
CA ARG A 313 -3.98 14.28 -8.70
C ARG A 313 -5.29 14.25 -7.95
N TYR A 314 -5.34 13.51 -6.84
CA TYR A 314 -6.55 13.19 -6.09
C TYR A 314 -6.46 13.61 -4.62
N ASP A 315 -5.73 14.71 -4.35
CA ASP A 315 -5.61 15.30 -3.01
C ASP A 315 -6.91 16.03 -2.61
N ASP A 316 -7.97 15.23 -2.46
CA ASP A 316 -9.31 15.67 -2.12
C ASP A 316 -10.07 14.51 -1.48
N LEU A 317 -10.41 14.63 -0.19
CA LEU A 317 -11.15 13.60 0.56
C LEU A 317 -12.50 13.28 -0.10
N THR A 318 -13.17 14.27 -0.71
CA THR A 318 -14.44 14.07 -1.40
C THR A 318 -14.27 13.10 -2.57
N LYS A 319 -13.24 13.31 -3.41
CA LYS A 319 -12.93 12.43 -4.53
C LYS A 319 -12.55 11.02 -4.09
N ILE A 320 -11.74 10.91 -3.02
CA ILE A 320 -11.36 9.62 -2.44
C ILE A 320 -12.61 8.83 -2.02
N VAL A 321 -13.53 9.51 -1.34
CA VAL A 321 -14.81 8.92 -0.88
C VAL A 321 -15.71 8.57 -2.07
N GLU A 322 -15.85 9.45 -3.06
CA GLU A 322 -16.66 9.21 -4.28
C GLU A 322 -16.18 7.95 -5.02
N HIS A 323 -14.88 7.81 -5.23
CA HIS A 323 -14.32 6.63 -5.92
C HIS A 323 -14.53 5.37 -5.09
N THR A 324 -14.36 5.43 -3.76
CA THR A 324 -14.64 4.30 -2.87
C THR A 324 -16.12 3.92 -2.90
N LEU A 325 -17.04 4.90 -2.85
CA LEU A 325 -18.48 4.66 -2.86
C LEU A 325 -18.94 4.01 -4.18
N ARG A 326 -18.45 4.51 -5.31
CA ARG A 326 -18.75 3.94 -6.62
C ARG A 326 -18.26 2.50 -6.72
N TRP A 327 -17.06 2.21 -6.23
CA TRP A 327 -16.51 0.86 -6.22
C TRP A 327 -17.33 -0.10 -5.35
N GLU A 328 -17.65 0.28 -4.10
CA GLU A 328 -18.46 -0.56 -3.20
C GLU A 328 -19.87 -0.80 -3.76
N THR A 329 -20.47 0.20 -4.40
CA THR A 329 -21.77 0.04 -5.07
C THR A 329 -21.69 -0.98 -6.19
N MET A 330 -20.67 -0.90 -7.05
CA MET A 330 -20.45 -1.84 -8.15
C MET A 330 -20.18 -3.27 -7.65
N LEU A 331 -19.37 -3.43 -6.60
CA LEU A 331 -19.13 -4.75 -6.00
C LEU A 331 -20.41 -5.42 -5.51
N ARG A 332 -21.30 -4.62 -4.89
CA ARG A 332 -22.60 -5.09 -4.41
C ARG A 332 -23.50 -5.53 -5.55
N GLU A 333 -23.57 -4.76 -6.64
CA GLU A 333 -24.44 -5.04 -7.80
C GLU A 333 -23.96 -6.27 -8.57
N ARG A 334 -22.68 -6.46 -8.72
CA ARG A 334 -22.09 -7.60 -9.44
C ARG A 334 -22.12 -8.91 -8.67
N ASN A 335 -22.64 -8.94 -7.42
CA ASN A 335 -22.66 -10.14 -6.56
C ASN A 335 -21.30 -10.89 -6.56
N PHE A 336 -20.19 -10.17 -6.54
CA PHE A 336 -18.91 -10.81 -6.31
C PHE A 336 -18.95 -11.46 -4.94
N ARG A 337 -19.24 -12.76 -4.90
CA ARG A 337 -19.20 -13.57 -3.68
C ARG A 337 -17.71 -13.79 -3.35
N PHE A 338 -17.36 -13.33 -2.19
CA PHE A 338 -16.02 -13.51 -1.61
C PHE A 338 -15.90 -14.90 -1.01
#